data_62b3113d3e1efe78379b17e20d1be834
#
_entry.id   62b3113d3e1efe78379b17e20d1be834
#
_cell.length_a   1.000
_cell.length_b   1.000
_cell.length_c   1.000
_cell.angle_alpha   90.00
_cell.angle_beta   90.00
_cell.angle_gamma   90.00
#
_symmetry.space_group_name_H-M   'P 1'
#
loop_
_entity.id
_entity.type
_entity.pdbx_description
1 polymer ?
#
loop_
_entity_poly.entity_id
_entity_poly.type
_entity_poly.pdbx_seq_one_letter_code
_entity_poly.pdbx_strand_id
1 'polypeptide(L)'
;MARILIALLCLLLVPLAGMAQTRVPQTRAEVKLSFVPLVEQAAPAVVNIYARRVVAERASPFMDDPFFEGLFRNFGTVRPRVQNSLGSGVILSADGIVVSNYHVVGQATDIRVVLNDRREFDARVLLADEESDLAVLRLEGAGDMPFLELRDSDSVEVGELVLAIGNPFGVGQTVSSGIVSGLARSGTATGSARGYFIQTDAPINPGNSGGALIDTAGRLIGVNTSILTRSGGSNGIGFAIPANLVAQFVAQARAGNEAFQRPWAGMSGQPVDADIAESLGLERPGGMLISQLHPHSPFRGAGFEAGDVVLTVDGEPVNTPAEMLFRLSVAGIGETATIERFRRGRSARIDVPLIAAPEEPPRNTRTLGRGSALPGLKLSTVNPAVIGERGLPLSASGALVEAPGRFGARVGLRAGDVIEKINDTAVATSSEAARALRRRMNMVALTVQRGGERFVTRFRL
;
A
#
# COMPACT_ATOMS: atom_id res chain seq x y z
N MET A 1 -13.27 54.49 -41.91
CA MET A 1 -12.96 54.80 -40.48
C MET A 1 -13.68 53.83 -39.53
N ALA A 2 -14.96 53.51 -39.66
CA ALA A 2 -15.69 52.59 -38.76
C ALA A 2 -15.11 51.16 -38.64
N ARG A 3 -14.54 50.58 -39.69
CA ARG A 3 -13.94 49.24 -39.67
C ARG A 3 -12.61 49.14 -38.90
N ILE A 4 -11.89 50.27 -38.79
CA ILE A 4 -10.62 50.32 -38.03
C ILE A 4 -10.92 50.47 -36.52
N LEU A 5 -12.02 51.15 -36.14
CA LEU A 5 -12.43 51.30 -34.75
C LEU A 5 -12.94 49.96 -34.16
N ILE A 6 -13.62 49.14 -34.95
CA ILE A 6 -14.11 47.81 -34.52
C ILE A 6 -12.92 46.84 -34.32
N ALA A 7 -11.90 46.90 -35.17
CA ALA A 7 -10.70 46.09 -35.01
C ALA A 7 -9.88 46.47 -33.76
N LEU A 8 -9.82 47.76 -33.41
CA LEU A 8 -9.17 48.25 -32.19
C LEU A 8 -9.93 47.87 -30.92
N LEU A 9 -11.28 47.81 -30.98
CA LEU A 9 -12.12 47.45 -29.85
C LEU A 9 -12.06 45.94 -29.56
N CYS A 10 -11.88 45.10 -30.59
CA CYS A 10 -11.68 43.65 -30.42
C CYS A 10 -10.30 43.29 -29.85
N LEU A 11 -9.28 44.13 -30.01
CA LEU A 11 -7.95 43.92 -29.44
C LEU A 11 -7.88 44.18 -27.93
N LEU A 12 -8.85 44.92 -27.38
CA LEU A 12 -8.97 45.26 -25.95
C LEU A 12 -9.70 44.18 -25.13
N LEU A 13 -10.26 43.14 -25.79
CA LEU A 13 -11.00 42.04 -25.14
C LEU A 13 -10.24 40.72 -25.09
N VAL A 14 -8.90 40.73 -25.27
CA VAL A 14 -8.09 39.56 -24.94
C VAL A 14 -8.09 39.41 -23.42
N PRO A 15 -8.70 38.34 -22.84
CA PRO A 15 -8.56 38.13 -21.41
C PRO A 15 -7.06 37.90 -21.15
N LEU A 16 -6.44 38.80 -20.39
CA LEU A 16 -5.16 38.50 -19.75
C LEU A 16 -5.40 37.27 -18.91
N ALA A 17 -4.98 36.12 -19.43
CA ALA A 17 -4.79 34.94 -18.61
C ALA A 17 -3.82 35.35 -17.51
N GLY A 18 -4.37 35.70 -16.34
CA GLY A 18 -3.58 35.99 -15.15
C GLY A 18 -2.76 34.75 -14.88
N MET A 19 -1.46 34.76 -15.21
CA MET A 19 -0.52 33.84 -14.63
C MET A 19 -0.71 33.99 -13.12
N ALA A 20 -1.12 32.92 -12.45
CA ALA A 20 -1.11 32.83 -11.00
C ALA A 20 0.35 33.03 -10.58
N GLN A 21 0.74 34.27 -10.32
CA GLN A 21 2.01 34.57 -9.70
C GLN A 21 1.91 33.99 -8.28
N THR A 22 2.72 33.03 -7.95
CA THR A 22 3.07 32.64 -6.59
C THR A 22 3.59 33.89 -5.89
N ARG A 23 2.69 34.59 -5.19
CA ARG A 23 3.02 35.86 -4.55
C ARG A 23 3.55 35.55 -3.16
N VAL A 24 4.84 35.71 -2.98
CA VAL A 24 5.46 35.71 -1.65
C VAL A 24 4.84 36.84 -0.84
N PRO A 25 4.37 36.61 0.42
CA PRO A 25 3.83 37.65 1.28
C PRO A 25 4.82 38.82 1.39
N GLN A 26 4.42 40.02 0.96
CA GLN A 26 5.30 41.21 0.93
C GLN A 26 5.05 42.14 2.11
N THR A 27 3.99 41.89 2.89
CA THR A 27 3.62 42.74 4.01
C THR A 27 3.45 41.97 5.31
N ARG A 28 3.71 42.59 6.46
CA ARG A 28 3.40 41.99 7.77
C ARG A 28 1.92 41.69 7.97
N ALA A 29 1.03 42.35 7.22
CA ALA A 29 -0.41 42.08 7.24
C ALA A 29 -0.73 40.73 6.55
N GLU A 30 -0.07 40.39 5.44
CA GLU A 30 -0.21 39.09 4.74
C GLU A 30 0.34 37.96 5.58
N VAL A 31 1.38 38.19 6.40
CA VAL A 31 1.92 37.21 7.37
C VAL A 31 1.01 37.04 8.59
N LYS A 32 0.14 38.01 8.89
CA LYS A 32 -0.81 37.94 10.01
C LYS A 32 -2.13 37.23 9.66
N LEU A 33 -2.32 36.76 8.44
CA LEU A 33 -3.49 36.00 8.07
C LEU A 33 -3.46 34.68 8.86
N SER A 34 -4.45 34.51 9.73
CA SER A 34 -4.62 33.31 10.55
C SER A 34 -5.16 32.16 9.70
N PHE A 35 -4.77 30.93 10.03
CA PHE A 35 -5.37 29.72 9.46
C PHE A 35 -6.76 29.40 10.03
N VAL A 36 -7.32 30.24 10.92
CA VAL A 36 -8.63 30.01 11.57
C VAL A 36 -9.74 29.69 10.56
N PRO A 37 -9.98 30.47 9.48
CA PRO A 37 -11.05 30.16 8.54
C PRO A 37 -10.87 28.81 7.84
N LEU A 38 -9.62 28.45 7.54
CA LEU A 38 -9.28 27.17 6.91
C LEU A 38 -9.53 26.00 7.87
N VAL A 39 -9.18 26.17 9.13
CA VAL A 39 -9.44 25.17 10.18
C VAL A 39 -10.95 25.01 10.42
N GLU A 40 -11.70 26.11 10.50
CA GLU A 40 -13.17 26.08 10.65
C GLU A 40 -13.85 25.30 9.51
N GLN A 41 -13.34 25.43 8.29
CA GLN A 41 -13.83 24.70 7.12
C GLN A 41 -13.49 23.22 7.15
N ALA A 42 -12.23 22.88 7.46
CA ALA A 42 -11.71 21.51 7.30
C ALA A 42 -11.92 20.63 8.53
N ALA A 43 -11.85 21.21 9.72
CA ALA A 43 -11.92 20.48 10.98
C ALA A 43 -13.20 19.63 11.18
N PRO A 44 -14.41 20.06 10.75
CA PRO A 44 -15.61 19.22 10.89
C PRO A 44 -15.53 17.87 10.19
N ALA A 45 -14.72 17.76 9.13
CA ALA A 45 -14.53 16.52 8.38
C ALA A 45 -13.44 15.61 8.98
N VAL A 46 -12.68 16.07 9.99
CA VAL A 46 -11.66 15.24 10.66
C VAL A 46 -12.25 14.69 11.95
N VAL A 47 -12.29 13.36 12.05
CA VAL A 47 -12.95 12.62 13.11
C VAL A 47 -11.98 11.89 14.01
N ASN A 48 -12.44 11.54 15.22
CA ASN A 48 -11.74 10.65 16.12
C ASN A 48 -12.26 9.22 15.97
N ILE A 49 -11.35 8.25 15.95
CA ILE A 49 -11.67 6.83 15.81
C ILE A 49 -11.26 6.08 17.06
N TYR A 50 -12.22 5.44 17.68
CA TYR A 50 -12.04 4.47 18.76
C TYR A 50 -12.19 3.07 18.17
N ALA A 51 -11.10 2.32 18.13
CA ALA A 51 -11.10 0.96 17.64
C ALA A 51 -10.79 -0.01 18.77
N ARG A 52 -11.65 -1.00 18.96
CA ARG A 52 -11.50 -2.03 19.98
C ARG A 52 -11.16 -3.35 19.33
N ARG A 53 -10.14 -4.01 19.84
CA ARG A 53 -9.73 -5.34 19.42
C ARG A 53 -9.73 -6.29 20.60
N VAL A 54 -10.34 -7.48 20.43
CA VAL A 54 -10.26 -8.55 21.41
C VAL A 54 -9.16 -9.54 20.97
N VAL A 55 -8.05 -9.56 21.69
CA VAL A 55 -6.94 -10.50 21.44
C VAL A 55 -7.00 -11.64 22.45
N ALA A 56 -6.82 -12.86 21.96
CA ALA A 56 -6.66 -14.02 22.80
C ALA A 56 -5.21 -14.09 23.30
N GLU A 57 -4.96 -13.66 24.52
CA GLU A 57 -3.65 -13.74 25.16
C GLU A 57 -3.53 -15.03 25.98
N ARG A 58 -2.48 -15.80 25.74
CA ARG A 58 -2.17 -16.96 26.59
C ARG A 58 -1.48 -16.44 27.85
N ALA A 59 -2.24 -16.31 28.92
CA ALA A 59 -1.68 -15.96 30.22
C ALA A 59 -1.17 -17.22 30.90
N SER A 60 0.14 -17.31 31.12
CA SER A 60 0.76 -18.25 32.04
C SER A 60 1.55 -17.44 33.07
N PRO A 61 1.32 -17.62 34.37
CA PRO A 61 2.08 -16.94 35.41
C PRO A 61 3.58 -17.26 35.41
N PHE A 62 4.00 -18.23 34.58
CA PHE A 62 5.38 -18.76 34.54
C PHE A 62 6.08 -18.52 33.18
N MET A 63 5.53 -17.66 32.31
CA MET A 63 6.12 -17.41 30.98
C MET A 63 7.36 -16.54 31.01
N ASP A 64 7.59 -15.81 32.09
CA ASP A 64 8.77 -14.94 32.24
C ASP A 64 9.99 -15.69 32.83
N ASP A 65 9.86 -16.99 33.13
CA ASP A 65 10.95 -17.83 33.61
C ASP A 65 11.45 -18.76 32.51
N PRO A 66 12.70 -18.61 32.03
CA PRO A 66 13.26 -19.42 30.96
C PRO A 66 13.27 -20.94 31.22
N PHE A 67 13.23 -21.35 32.50
CA PHE A 67 13.22 -22.77 32.90
C PHE A 67 11.84 -23.42 32.67
N PHE A 68 10.77 -22.66 32.76
CA PHE A 68 9.39 -23.16 32.65
C PHE A 68 8.75 -22.93 31.28
N GLU A 69 9.36 -22.13 30.41
CA GLU A 69 8.83 -21.81 29.07
C GLU A 69 8.54 -23.09 28.22
N GLY A 70 9.42 -24.07 28.30
CA GLY A 70 9.27 -25.33 27.54
C GLY A 70 8.18 -26.26 28.08
N LEU A 71 7.92 -26.25 29.39
CA LEU A 71 7.01 -27.20 30.05
C LEU A 71 5.54 -26.77 30.00
N PHE A 72 5.27 -25.45 30.00
CA PHE A 72 3.91 -24.91 30.09
C PHE A 72 3.38 -24.25 28.81
N ARG A 73 4.11 -24.36 27.69
CA ARG A 73 3.72 -23.83 26.39
C ARG A 73 2.31 -24.26 25.91
N ASN A 74 1.77 -25.37 26.43
CA ASN A 74 0.47 -25.94 26.06
C ASN A 74 -0.61 -25.80 27.15
N PHE A 75 -0.32 -25.26 28.33
CA PHE A 75 -1.24 -25.22 29.49
C PHE A 75 -1.75 -23.85 29.87
N GLY A 76 -1.41 -22.78 29.11
CA GLY A 76 -1.91 -21.42 29.37
C GLY A 76 -3.40 -21.31 29.10
N THR A 77 -4.16 -20.78 30.06
CA THR A 77 -5.56 -20.37 29.84
C THR A 77 -5.58 -19.15 28.93
N VAL A 78 -6.31 -19.24 27.82
CA VAL A 78 -6.54 -18.11 26.92
C VAL A 78 -7.48 -17.13 27.61
N ARG A 79 -7.01 -15.91 27.92
CA ARG A 79 -7.83 -14.83 28.42
C ARG A 79 -8.03 -13.78 27.31
N PRO A 80 -9.27 -13.33 27.07
CA PRO A 80 -9.50 -12.21 26.17
C PRO A 80 -8.94 -10.94 26.78
N ARG A 81 -8.03 -10.27 26.07
CA ARG A 81 -7.54 -8.94 26.40
C ARG A 81 -8.09 -7.94 25.42
N VAL A 82 -8.72 -6.89 25.91
CA VAL A 82 -9.21 -5.79 25.10
C VAL A 82 -8.04 -4.83 24.87
N GLN A 83 -7.70 -4.61 23.62
CA GLN A 83 -6.78 -3.55 23.19
C GLN A 83 -7.60 -2.46 22.54
N ASN A 84 -7.41 -1.22 22.97
CA ASN A 84 -8.03 -0.05 22.35
C ASN A 84 -6.96 0.67 21.52
N SER A 85 -7.28 0.96 20.27
CA SER A 85 -6.53 1.86 19.41
C SER A 85 -7.26 3.18 19.29
N LEU A 86 -6.52 4.26 19.22
CA LEU A 86 -7.03 5.61 19.08
C LEU A 86 -6.31 6.29 17.92
N GLY A 87 -7.07 6.90 17.03
CA GLY A 87 -6.52 7.63 15.90
C GLY A 87 -7.54 8.59 15.31
N SER A 88 -7.19 9.14 14.18
CA SER A 88 -8.03 10.06 13.43
C SER A 88 -8.56 9.41 12.15
N GLY A 89 -9.56 10.05 11.54
CA GLY A 89 -10.06 9.73 10.22
C GLY A 89 -10.47 11.00 9.48
N VAL A 90 -10.66 10.87 8.18
CA VAL A 90 -11.14 11.95 7.31
C VAL A 90 -12.39 11.50 6.58
N ILE A 91 -13.48 12.24 6.73
CA ILE A 91 -14.71 12.04 5.96
C ILE A 91 -14.48 12.57 4.54
N LEU A 92 -14.74 11.74 3.54
CA LEU A 92 -14.51 12.03 2.12
C LEU A 92 -15.80 12.12 1.31
N SER A 93 -16.97 11.89 1.93
CA SER A 93 -18.24 12.05 1.23
C SER A 93 -19.41 12.25 2.18
N ALA A 94 -20.44 12.94 1.72
CA ALA A 94 -21.66 13.24 2.48
C ALA A 94 -22.41 11.98 2.94
N ASP A 95 -22.23 10.85 2.27
CA ASP A 95 -22.80 9.55 2.62
C ASP A 95 -21.98 8.77 3.66
N GLY A 96 -20.96 9.38 4.27
CA GLY A 96 -20.21 8.85 5.41
C GLY A 96 -19.11 7.84 5.07
N ILE A 97 -18.42 8.02 3.95
CA ILE A 97 -17.13 7.34 3.71
C ILE A 97 -16.04 8.06 4.50
N VAL A 98 -15.33 7.29 5.31
CA VAL A 98 -14.19 7.75 6.12
C VAL A 98 -12.94 6.98 5.72
N VAL A 99 -11.81 7.67 5.62
CA VAL A 99 -10.51 7.05 5.45
C VAL A 99 -9.70 7.20 6.74
N SER A 100 -8.92 6.18 7.06
CA SER A 100 -7.98 6.16 8.20
C SER A 100 -6.78 5.27 7.89
N ASN A 101 -5.85 5.14 8.83
CA ASN A 101 -4.78 4.17 8.67
C ASN A 101 -5.21 2.76 9.06
N TYR A 102 -4.60 1.76 8.39
CA TYR A 102 -4.80 0.35 8.72
C TYR A 102 -4.39 0.04 10.16
N HIS A 103 -3.24 0.56 10.63
CA HIS A 103 -2.78 0.30 12.00
C HIS A 103 -3.74 0.83 13.09
N VAL A 104 -4.65 1.76 12.75
CA VAL A 104 -5.70 2.24 13.67
C VAL A 104 -6.86 1.25 13.72
N VAL A 105 -7.34 0.73 12.58
CA VAL A 105 -8.63 0.01 12.48
C VAL A 105 -8.55 -1.40 11.90
N GLY A 106 -7.46 -1.79 11.26
CA GLY A 106 -7.39 -2.98 10.39
C GLY A 106 -7.68 -4.32 11.06
N GLN A 107 -7.60 -4.40 12.38
CA GLN A 107 -7.90 -5.63 13.15
C GLN A 107 -8.95 -5.39 14.24
N ALA A 108 -9.67 -4.29 14.16
CA ALA A 108 -10.71 -3.96 15.15
C ALA A 108 -11.94 -4.85 14.97
N THR A 109 -12.53 -5.23 16.09
CA THR A 109 -13.82 -5.95 16.14
C THR A 109 -15.00 -4.99 16.32
N ASP A 110 -14.71 -3.76 16.74
CA ASP A 110 -15.69 -2.72 17.04
C ASP A 110 -15.04 -1.36 16.77
N ILE A 111 -15.67 -0.52 15.95
CA ILE A 111 -15.15 0.78 15.54
C ILE A 111 -16.24 1.82 15.77
N ARG A 112 -15.90 2.81 16.59
CA ARG A 112 -16.74 3.98 16.84
C ARG A 112 -16.04 5.23 16.34
N VAL A 113 -16.75 6.04 15.58
CA VAL A 113 -16.28 7.31 15.02
C VAL A 113 -17.01 8.45 15.69
N VAL A 114 -16.27 9.42 16.21
CA VAL A 114 -16.79 10.59 16.90
C VAL A 114 -16.41 11.85 16.14
N LEU A 115 -17.41 12.62 15.73
CA LEU A 115 -17.25 13.87 15.02
C LEU A 115 -16.88 15.01 15.99
N ASN A 116 -16.45 16.14 15.44
CA ASN A 116 -16.11 17.33 16.21
C ASN A 116 -17.32 17.91 16.98
N ASP A 117 -18.53 17.77 16.44
CA ASP A 117 -19.80 18.17 17.08
C ASP A 117 -20.35 17.15 18.08
N ARG A 118 -19.55 16.10 18.41
CA ARG A 118 -19.85 15.00 19.34
C ARG A 118 -20.89 13.99 18.86
N ARG A 119 -21.35 14.04 17.60
CA ARG A 119 -22.11 12.93 17.03
C ARG A 119 -21.23 11.70 16.98
N GLU A 120 -21.81 10.55 17.32
CA GLU A 120 -21.14 9.26 17.33
C GLU A 120 -21.79 8.31 16.33
N PHE A 121 -20.99 7.54 15.64
CA PHE A 121 -21.42 6.57 14.64
C PHE A 121 -20.65 5.28 14.82
N ASP A 122 -21.33 4.16 14.73
CA ASP A 122 -20.68 2.88 14.48
C ASP A 122 -20.18 2.85 13.04
N ALA A 123 -19.05 2.18 12.83
CA ALA A 123 -18.46 2.10 11.53
C ALA A 123 -18.01 0.68 11.19
N ARG A 124 -18.13 0.32 9.91
CA ARG A 124 -17.62 -0.95 9.39
C ARG A 124 -16.50 -0.71 8.37
N VAL A 125 -15.53 -1.59 8.37
CA VAL A 125 -14.46 -1.58 7.37
C VAL A 125 -15.06 -2.07 6.04
N LEU A 126 -14.90 -1.27 4.98
CA LEU A 126 -15.22 -1.67 3.60
C LEU A 126 -14.02 -2.31 2.92
N LEU A 127 -12.84 -1.70 3.09
CA LEU A 127 -11.59 -2.14 2.52
C LEU A 127 -10.45 -1.73 3.44
N ALA A 128 -9.48 -2.62 3.67
CA ALA A 128 -8.30 -2.31 4.45
C ALA A 128 -7.06 -3.02 3.87
N ASP A 129 -5.92 -2.34 3.91
CA ASP A 129 -4.67 -2.85 3.37
C ASP A 129 -3.49 -2.46 4.26
N GLU A 130 -2.83 -3.46 4.80
CA GLU A 130 -1.69 -3.29 5.70
C GLU A 130 -0.47 -2.71 4.98
N GLU A 131 -0.29 -3.08 3.71
CA GLU A 131 0.86 -2.68 2.91
C GLU A 131 0.89 -1.17 2.62
N SER A 132 -0.28 -0.57 2.33
CA SER A 132 -0.45 0.88 2.13
C SER A 132 -0.76 1.63 3.41
N ASP A 133 -0.97 0.93 4.52
CA ASP A 133 -1.44 1.49 5.79
C ASP A 133 -2.71 2.33 5.65
N LEU A 134 -3.66 1.91 4.80
CA LEU A 134 -4.94 2.58 4.57
C LEU A 134 -6.13 1.66 4.88
N ALA A 135 -7.21 2.28 5.36
CA ALA A 135 -8.50 1.65 5.52
C ALA A 135 -9.63 2.61 5.14
N VAL A 136 -10.65 2.09 4.47
CA VAL A 136 -11.89 2.78 4.13
C VAL A 136 -13.01 2.23 4.99
N LEU A 137 -13.69 3.12 5.68
CA LEU A 137 -14.80 2.83 6.58
C LEU A 137 -16.10 3.41 6.03
N ARG A 138 -17.20 2.83 6.45
CA ARG A 138 -18.55 3.34 6.25
C ARG A 138 -19.20 3.63 7.58
N LEU A 139 -19.64 4.86 7.79
CA LEU A 139 -20.45 5.22 8.98
C LEU A 139 -21.87 4.67 8.81
N GLU A 140 -22.41 4.04 9.84
CA GLU A 140 -23.75 3.48 9.82
C GLU A 140 -24.78 4.58 10.12
N GLY A 141 -25.80 4.71 9.27
CA GLY A 141 -26.83 5.74 9.41
C GLY A 141 -26.38 7.17 9.14
N ALA A 142 -25.21 7.36 8.53
CA ALA A 142 -24.69 8.68 8.16
C ALA A 142 -25.44 9.29 6.98
N GLY A 143 -25.66 10.60 7.03
CA GLY A 143 -26.20 11.43 5.96
C GLY A 143 -25.83 12.88 6.22
N ASP A 144 -25.64 13.67 5.15
CA ASP A 144 -25.22 15.08 5.22
C ASP A 144 -23.96 15.31 6.07
N MET A 145 -22.94 14.44 5.87
CA MET A 145 -21.68 14.56 6.57
C MET A 145 -20.83 15.70 5.96
N PRO A 146 -20.13 16.52 6.80
CA PRO A 146 -19.05 17.36 6.30
C PRO A 146 -17.95 16.49 5.72
N PHE A 147 -17.36 16.88 4.59
CA PHE A 147 -16.30 16.11 3.95
C PHE A 147 -15.25 17.02 3.34
N LEU A 148 -14.04 16.49 3.13
CA LEU A 148 -12.97 17.14 2.38
C LEU A 148 -12.93 16.65 0.94
N GLU A 149 -12.69 17.60 0.02
CA GLU A 149 -12.37 17.29 -1.36
C GLU A 149 -10.92 16.83 -1.49
N LEU A 150 -10.68 15.85 -2.35
CA LEU A 150 -9.33 15.41 -2.69
C LEU A 150 -8.72 16.38 -3.71
N ARG A 151 -7.45 16.77 -3.50
CA ARG A 151 -6.63 17.43 -4.51
C ARG A 151 -5.78 16.39 -5.22
N ASP A 152 -5.57 16.54 -6.52
CA ASP A 152 -4.58 15.79 -7.25
C ASP A 152 -3.20 15.94 -6.59
N SER A 153 -2.71 14.88 -5.95
CA SER A 153 -1.45 14.91 -5.20
C SER A 153 -0.21 14.99 -6.09
N ASP A 154 -0.33 14.74 -7.39
CA ASP A 154 0.76 14.93 -8.35
C ASP A 154 0.98 16.42 -8.68
N SER A 155 -0.04 17.27 -8.42
CA SER A 155 0.07 18.73 -8.54
C SER A 155 0.71 19.41 -7.33
N VAL A 156 1.09 18.66 -6.30
CA VAL A 156 1.67 19.19 -5.06
C VAL A 156 3.15 19.49 -5.25
N GLU A 157 3.61 20.65 -4.82
CA GLU A 157 5.01 21.07 -4.95
C GLU A 157 5.72 21.18 -3.59
N VAL A 158 7.02 20.92 -3.59
CA VAL A 158 7.87 21.11 -2.40
C VAL A 158 7.91 22.60 -2.04
N GLY A 159 7.65 22.90 -0.76
CA GLY A 159 7.57 24.28 -0.25
C GLY A 159 6.14 24.81 -0.09
N GLU A 160 5.12 24.10 -0.60
CA GLU A 160 3.72 24.51 -0.35
C GLU A 160 3.39 24.43 1.15
N LEU A 161 2.65 25.43 1.63
CA LEU A 161 2.12 25.48 3.00
C LEU A 161 1.03 24.42 3.18
N VAL A 162 1.10 23.70 4.29
CA VAL A 162 0.15 22.66 4.63
C VAL A 162 -0.27 22.72 6.10
N LEU A 163 -1.46 22.21 6.39
CA LEU A 163 -1.93 21.94 7.75
C LEU A 163 -2.15 20.44 7.95
N ALA A 164 -1.56 19.91 9.00
CA ALA A 164 -1.86 18.57 9.50
C ALA A 164 -2.93 18.68 10.60
N ILE A 165 -4.07 18.04 10.38
CA ILE A 165 -5.22 18.06 11.30
C ILE A 165 -5.47 16.64 11.78
N GLY A 166 -5.56 16.46 13.10
CA GLY A 166 -5.96 15.22 13.74
C GLY A 166 -6.85 15.47 14.94
N ASN A 167 -7.37 14.41 15.53
CA ASN A 167 -8.17 14.48 16.73
C ASN A 167 -7.66 13.48 17.79
N PRO A 168 -6.43 13.71 18.33
CA PRO A 168 -5.82 12.81 19.27
C PRO A 168 -6.59 12.78 20.58
N PHE A 169 -6.85 11.57 21.10
CA PHE A 169 -7.42 11.33 22.43
C PHE A 169 -8.86 11.82 22.64
N GLY A 170 -9.56 12.33 21.60
CA GLY A 170 -10.92 12.88 21.75
C GLY A 170 -11.02 14.09 22.70
N VAL A 171 -9.88 14.67 23.10
CA VAL A 171 -9.83 15.85 23.97
C VAL A 171 -9.86 17.17 23.20
N GLY A 172 -9.93 17.10 21.88
CA GLY A 172 -9.96 18.22 20.95
C GLY A 172 -9.09 18.00 19.73
N GLN A 173 -9.41 18.74 18.67
CA GLN A 173 -8.61 18.70 17.45
C GLN A 173 -7.25 19.34 17.66
N THR A 174 -6.23 18.75 17.06
CA THR A 174 -4.88 19.30 17.01
C THR A 174 -4.60 19.73 15.56
N VAL A 175 -4.15 20.95 15.41
CA VAL A 175 -3.75 21.51 14.11
C VAL A 175 -2.29 21.94 14.22
N SER A 176 -1.48 21.47 13.29
CA SER A 176 -0.10 21.88 13.12
C SER A 176 0.14 22.36 11.69
N SER A 177 0.99 23.38 11.53
CA SER A 177 1.33 23.93 10.21
C SER A 177 2.78 23.61 9.86
N GLY A 178 3.03 23.49 8.58
CA GLY A 178 4.34 23.27 8.01
C GLY A 178 4.32 23.44 6.51
N ILE A 179 5.28 22.81 5.84
CA ILE A 179 5.38 22.79 4.39
C ILE A 179 5.49 21.34 3.88
N VAL A 180 5.26 21.15 2.60
CA VAL A 180 5.70 19.95 1.89
C VAL A 180 7.22 19.99 1.81
N SER A 181 7.89 19.11 2.55
CA SER A 181 9.36 19.03 2.63
C SER A 181 9.97 18.13 1.57
N GLY A 182 9.18 17.25 0.96
CA GLY A 182 9.62 16.35 -0.09
C GLY A 182 8.49 15.50 -0.63
N LEU A 183 8.69 15.04 -1.86
CA LEU A 183 7.80 14.14 -2.57
C LEU A 183 8.52 12.83 -2.87
N ALA A 184 7.78 11.80 -3.26
CA ALA A 184 8.33 10.52 -3.69
C ALA A 184 9.30 9.88 -2.66
N ARG A 185 9.01 10.02 -1.37
CA ARG A 185 9.83 9.36 -0.33
C ARG A 185 9.46 7.89 -0.26
N SER A 186 10.28 7.05 -0.90
CA SER A 186 10.10 5.61 -0.85
C SER A 186 10.46 5.05 0.53
N GLY A 187 9.88 3.90 0.86
CA GLY A 187 9.83 3.30 2.18
C GLY A 187 11.13 2.97 2.91
N THR A 188 12.31 3.20 2.30
CA THR A 188 13.58 3.11 3.05
C THR A 188 13.66 4.15 4.17
N ALA A 189 12.98 5.29 4.04
CA ALA A 189 12.91 6.31 5.07
C ALA A 189 11.95 5.95 6.22
N THR A 190 10.92 5.15 5.95
CA THR A 190 9.87 4.79 6.92
C THR A 190 9.98 3.37 7.47
N GLY A 191 10.91 2.55 6.94
CA GLY A 191 11.02 1.11 7.25
C GLY A 191 10.00 0.25 6.51
N SER A 192 9.08 0.85 5.73
CA SER A 192 8.11 0.16 4.87
C SER A 192 8.66 0.09 3.44
N ALA A 193 8.98 -1.09 2.94
CA ALA A 193 9.66 -1.29 1.64
C ALA A 193 8.85 -0.84 0.42
N ARG A 194 7.59 -0.43 0.56
CA ARG A 194 6.64 -0.24 -0.55
C ARG A 194 5.82 1.06 -0.49
N GLY A 195 6.21 2.02 0.37
CA GLY A 195 5.49 3.29 0.48
C GLY A 195 5.98 4.36 -0.49
N TYR A 196 5.05 5.19 -0.96
CA TYR A 196 5.30 6.46 -1.62
C TYR A 196 4.58 7.52 -0.80
N PHE A 197 5.32 8.49 -0.26
CA PHE A 197 4.80 9.42 0.73
C PHE A 197 5.12 10.87 0.38
N ILE A 198 4.21 11.76 0.78
CA ILE A 198 4.47 13.19 0.91
C ILE A 198 5.16 13.37 2.27
N GLN A 199 6.34 13.99 2.27
CA GLN A 199 7.04 14.38 3.49
C GLN A 199 6.64 15.79 3.89
N THR A 200 6.40 16.03 5.18
CA THR A 200 6.11 17.35 5.74
C THR A 200 6.87 17.57 7.04
N ASP A 201 7.18 18.83 7.36
CA ASP A 201 7.70 19.24 8.67
C ASP A 201 6.59 19.68 9.63
N ALA A 202 5.34 19.73 9.18
CA ALA A 202 4.19 19.89 10.06
C ALA A 202 4.25 18.81 11.15
N PRO A 203 4.24 19.16 12.46
CA PRO A 203 4.36 18.18 13.53
C PRO A 203 3.22 17.16 13.49
N ILE A 204 3.57 15.90 13.24
CA ILE A 204 2.68 14.73 13.34
C ILE A 204 3.05 13.99 14.62
N ASN A 205 2.09 13.77 15.50
CA ASN A 205 2.24 13.04 16.76
C ASN A 205 1.24 11.89 16.85
N PRO A 206 1.44 10.92 17.75
CA PRO A 206 0.46 9.86 18.00
C PRO A 206 -0.95 10.43 18.20
N GLY A 207 -1.92 9.91 17.44
CA GLY A 207 -3.29 10.40 17.38
C GLY A 207 -3.63 11.23 16.15
N ASN A 208 -2.63 11.86 15.48
CA ASN A 208 -2.84 12.50 14.18
C ASN A 208 -2.86 11.49 13.02
N SER A 209 -2.38 10.28 13.25
CA SER A 209 -2.44 9.18 12.24
C SER A 209 -3.87 8.94 11.80
N GLY A 210 -4.07 8.84 10.48
CA GLY A 210 -5.39 8.76 9.84
C GLY A 210 -6.06 10.11 9.61
N GLY A 211 -5.52 11.20 10.17
CA GLY A 211 -6.01 12.57 9.98
C GLY A 211 -5.59 13.19 8.65
N ALA A 212 -6.02 14.43 8.42
CA ALA A 212 -5.83 15.12 7.16
C ALA A 212 -4.49 15.87 7.08
N LEU A 213 -3.83 15.81 5.93
CA LEU A 213 -2.88 16.82 5.46
C LEU A 213 -3.57 17.61 4.35
N ILE A 214 -3.79 18.92 4.57
CA ILE A 214 -4.54 19.78 3.65
C ILE A 214 -3.67 20.91 3.11
N ASP A 215 -4.03 21.38 1.91
CA ASP A 215 -3.47 22.59 1.32
C ASP A 215 -4.14 23.86 1.88
N THR A 216 -3.69 25.04 1.44
CA THR A 216 -4.24 26.34 1.84
C THR A 216 -5.65 26.64 1.29
N ALA A 217 -6.18 25.79 0.42
CA ALA A 217 -7.56 25.84 -0.07
C ALA A 217 -8.49 24.88 0.69
N GLY A 218 -7.99 24.14 1.68
CA GLY A 218 -8.76 23.19 2.48
C GLY A 218 -8.97 21.83 1.84
N ARG A 219 -8.27 21.53 0.74
CA ARG A 219 -8.36 20.23 0.04
C ARG A 219 -7.37 19.23 0.62
N LEU A 220 -7.76 17.98 0.68
CA LEU A 220 -6.91 16.90 1.15
C LEU A 220 -5.82 16.60 0.12
N ILE A 221 -4.56 16.72 0.50
CA ILE A 221 -3.40 16.31 -0.29
C ILE A 221 -2.85 14.95 0.15
N GLY A 222 -3.16 14.54 1.40
CA GLY A 222 -2.76 13.22 1.91
C GLY A 222 -3.35 12.90 3.27
N VAL A 223 -3.20 11.64 3.67
CA VAL A 223 -3.60 11.12 4.99
C VAL A 223 -2.36 10.92 5.85
N ASN A 224 -2.30 11.61 6.98
CA ASN A 224 -1.16 11.50 7.92
C ASN A 224 -0.99 10.06 8.38
N THR A 225 0.23 9.52 8.38
CA THR A 225 0.47 8.14 8.78
C THR A 225 1.56 8.00 9.82
N SER A 226 2.80 8.15 9.47
CA SER A 226 3.95 7.82 10.32
C SER A 226 4.90 9.00 10.49
N ILE A 227 5.78 8.87 11.49
CA ILE A 227 6.89 9.78 11.72
C ILE A 227 8.19 8.99 11.76
N LEU A 228 9.28 9.58 11.26
CA LEU A 228 10.62 9.04 11.48
C LEU A 228 11.12 9.54 12.85
N THR A 229 11.07 8.69 13.87
CA THR A 229 11.46 9.09 15.22
C THR A 229 12.15 7.96 15.97
N ARG A 230 13.07 8.32 16.87
CA ARG A 230 13.68 7.40 17.84
C ARG A 230 13.05 7.52 19.24
N SER A 231 12.35 8.60 19.50
CA SER A 231 11.79 8.95 20.82
C SER A 231 10.25 8.86 20.90
N GLY A 232 9.57 8.58 19.78
CA GLY A 232 8.10 8.51 19.71
C GLY A 232 7.38 9.84 19.50
N GLY A 233 8.10 10.99 19.52
CA GLY A 233 7.55 12.30 19.20
C GLY A 233 8.05 12.86 17.87
N SER A 234 7.36 13.88 17.32
CA SER A 234 7.76 14.53 16.06
C SER A 234 9.13 15.20 16.19
N ASN A 235 10.00 14.96 15.23
CA ASN A 235 11.28 15.65 15.05
C ASN A 235 11.33 16.50 13.76
N GLY A 236 10.17 16.88 13.23
CA GLY A 236 10.05 17.65 11.99
C GLY A 236 10.11 16.78 10.71
N ILE A 237 9.93 15.46 10.82
CA ILE A 237 9.84 14.55 9.68
C ILE A 237 8.58 13.72 9.83
N GLY A 238 7.52 14.16 9.16
CA GLY A 238 6.24 13.47 9.07
C GLY A 238 5.98 12.99 7.66
N PHE A 239 5.11 11.99 7.53
CA PHE A 239 4.72 11.40 6.26
C PHE A 239 3.21 11.32 6.12
N ALA A 240 2.72 11.57 4.91
CA ALA A 240 1.32 11.40 4.55
C ALA A 240 1.19 10.55 3.29
N ILE A 241 0.16 9.72 3.24
CA ILE A 241 -0.20 8.89 2.09
C ILE A 241 -0.91 9.79 1.07
N PRO A 242 -0.45 9.88 -0.20
CA PRO A 242 -0.98 10.81 -1.18
C PRO A 242 -2.46 10.62 -1.50
N ALA A 243 -3.16 11.72 -1.75
CA ALA A 243 -4.61 11.74 -2.01
C ALA A 243 -5.02 10.92 -3.25
N ASN A 244 -4.17 10.84 -4.29
CA ASN A 244 -4.45 10.02 -5.47
C ASN A 244 -4.57 8.54 -5.13
N LEU A 245 -3.72 8.02 -4.21
CA LEU A 245 -3.86 6.65 -3.73
C LEU A 245 -5.12 6.47 -2.87
N VAL A 246 -5.43 7.45 -2.02
CA VAL A 246 -6.68 7.47 -1.23
C VAL A 246 -7.90 7.41 -2.13
N ALA A 247 -7.91 8.15 -3.25
CA ALA A 247 -8.99 8.11 -4.23
C ALA A 247 -9.24 6.71 -4.79
N GLN A 248 -8.16 5.98 -5.12
CA GLN A 248 -8.25 4.59 -5.60
C GLN A 248 -8.79 3.63 -4.54
N PHE A 249 -8.39 3.81 -3.28
CA PHE A 249 -8.94 3.03 -2.16
C PHE A 249 -10.45 3.23 -2.03
N VAL A 250 -10.91 4.48 -2.06
CA VAL A 250 -12.34 4.81 -2.00
C VAL A 250 -13.10 4.25 -3.20
N ALA A 251 -12.54 4.36 -4.41
CA ALA A 251 -13.15 3.83 -5.63
C ALA A 251 -13.34 2.31 -5.55
N GLN A 252 -12.29 1.58 -5.15
CA GLN A 252 -12.34 0.12 -5.01
C GLN A 252 -13.28 -0.33 -3.86
N ALA A 253 -13.29 0.37 -2.74
CA ALA A 253 -14.21 0.11 -1.64
C ALA A 253 -15.68 0.30 -2.08
N ARG A 254 -15.98 1.34 -2.86
CA ARG A 254 -17.32 1.59 -3.44
C ARG A 254 -17.72 0.54 -4.47
N ALA A 255 -16.74 -0.04 -5.20
CA ALA A 255 -16.96 -1.15 -6.12
C ALA A 255 -17.19 -2.50 -5.41
N GLY A 256 -17.06 -2.54 -4.06
CA GLY A 256 -17.29 -3.75 -3.26
C GLY A 256 -16.08 -4.67 -3.14
N ASN A 257 -14.89 -4.21 -3.44
CA ASN A 257 -13.67 -4.98 -3.22
C ASN A 257 -13.38 -5.08 -1.72
N GLU A 258 -13.11 -6.27 -1.22
CA GLU A 258 -12.75 -6.51 0.19
C GLU A 258 -11.26 -6.26 0.48
N ALA A 259 -10.42 -6.34 -0.54
CA ALA A 259 -8.99 -6.09 -0.49
C ALA A 259 -8.56 -5.16 -1.62
N PHE A 260 -7.57 -4.31 -1.36
CA PHE A 260 -7.03 -3.42 -2.36
C PHE A 260 -6.28 -4.20 -3.44
N GLN A 261 -6.73 -4.04 -4.67
CA GLN A 261 -6.14 -4.69 -5.83
C GLN A 261 -5.18 -3.75 -6.54
N ARG A 262 -3.95 -4.20 -6.70
CA ARG A 262 -2.88 -3.48 -7.40
C ARG A 262 -2.69 -4.04 -8.79
N PRO A 263 -2.42 -3.20 -9.80
CA PRO A 263 -1.92 -3.68 -11.08
C PRO A 263 -0.64 -4.49 -10.90
N TRP A 264 -0.57 -5.61 -11.60
CA TRP A 264 0.58 -6.50 -11.53
C TRP A 264 1.54 -6.21 -12.68
N ALA A 265 2.73 -5.71 -12.37
CA ALA A 265 3.76 -5.48 -13.37
C ALA A 265 4.46 -6.79 -13.80
N GLY A 266 4.54 -7.79 -12.91
CA GLY A 266 5.24 -9.04 -13.16
C GLY A 266 6.71 -8.83 -13.50
N MET A 267 7.37 -7.88 -12.82
CA MET A 267 8.77 -7.57 -13.00
C MET A 267 9.51 -7.37 -11.68
N SER A 268 10.84 -7.52 -11.73
CA SER A 268 11.76 -7.04 -10.71
C SER A 268 12.65 -5.97 -11.32
N GLY A 269 13.05 -4.99 -10.50
CA GLY A 269 13.89 -3.89 -10.93
C GLY A 269 14.71 -3.33 -9.79
N GLN A 270 15.61 -2.42 -10.14
CA GLN A 270 16.45 -1.68 -9.22
C GLN A 270 16.64 -0.23 -9.68
N PRO A 271 16.91 0.71 -8.77
CA PRO A 271 17.25 2.08 -9.13
C PRO A 271 18.46 2.13 -10.06
N VAL A 272 18.45 3.12 -10.96
CA VAL A 272 19.61 3.42 -11.82
C VAL A 272 20.45 4.48 -11.13
N ASP A 273 21.58 4.06 -10.56
CA ASP A 273 22.63 4.93 -10.01
C ASP A 273 23.57 5.47 -11.11
N ALA A 274 24.63 6.19 -10.71
CA ALA A 274 25.57 6.82 -11.65
C ALA A 274 26.31 5.78 -12.48
N ASP A 275 26.76 4.68 -11.88
CA ASP A 275 27.57 3.65 -12.56
C ASP A 275 26.71 2.88 -13.57
N ILE A 276 25.46 2.57 -13.20
CA ILE A 276 24.51 1.93 -14.10
C ILE A 276 24.14 2.87 -15.25
N ALA A 277 23.89 4.15 -14.98
CA ALA A 277 23.55 5.15 -15.99
C ALA A 277 24.66 5.27 -17.05
N GLU A 278 25.92 5.37 -16.60
CA GLU A 278 27.08 5.42 -17.49
C GLU A 278 27.18 4.15 -18.38
N SER A 279 26.99 2.98 -17.76
CA SER A 279 27.05 1.69 -18.47
C SER A 279 25.98 1.53 -19.56
N LEU A 280 24.80 2.14 -19.33
CA LEU A 280 23.67 2.10 -20.25
C LEU A 280 23.63 3.26 -21.25
N GLY A 281 24.54 4.24 -21.13
CA GLY A 281 24.57 5.44 -21.94
C GLY A 281 23.43 6.43 -21.65
N LEU A 282 22.96 6.47 -20.41
CA LEU A 282 22.03 7.49 -19.92
C LEU A 282 22.82 8.75 -19.54
N GLU A 283 22.33 9.93 -19.91
CA GLU A 283 22.98 11.21 -19.61
C GLU A 283 23.04 11.53 -18.11
N ARG A 284 22.07 11.02 -17.34
CA ARG A 284 21.92 11.26 -15.91
C ARG A 284 21.40 10.01 -15.21
N PRO A 285 21.79 9.80 -13.93
CA PRO A 285 21.14 8.78 -13.09
C PRO A 285 19.64 9.04 -12.98
N GLY A 286 18.87 7.96 -12.92
CA GLY A 286 17.42 8.00 -12.80
C GLY A 286 16.75 6.89 -13.58
N GLY A 287 15.53 6.60 -13.22
CA GLY A 287 14.79 5.48 -13.79
C GLY A 287 14.96 4.19 -12.99
N MET A 288 14.18 3.19 -13.34
CA MET A 288 14.21 1.84 -12.78
C MET A 288 14.65 0.85 -13.85
N LEU A 289 15.80 0.22 -13.63
CA LEU A 289 16.31 -0.86 -14.49
C LEU A 289 15.53 -2.15 -14.24
N ILE A 290 14.95 -2.71 -15.29
CA ILE A 290 14.26 -4.01 -15.23
C ILE A 290 15.32 -5.11 -15.18
N SER A 291 15.35 -5.88 -14.08
CA SER A 291 16.26 -7.01 -13.91
C SER A 291 15.63 -8.35 -14.33
N GLN A 292 14.32 -8.49 -14.18
CA GLN A 292 13.60 -9.72 -14.54
C GLN A 292 12.15 -9.40 -14.91
N LEU A 293 11.59 -10.18 -15.85
CA LEU A 293 10.18 -10.15 -16.26
C LEU A 293 9.60 -11.57 -16.24
N HIS A 294 8.43 -11.70 -15.61
CA HIS A 294 7.66 -12.94 -15.65
C HIS A 294 7.13 -13.19 -17.08
N PRO A 295 7.02 -14.46 -17.54
CA PRO A 295 6.48 -14.78 -18.88
C PRO A 295 5.09 -14.18 -19.15
N HIS A 296 4.23 -14.08 -18.15
CA HIS A 296 2.88 -13.50 -18.24
C HIS A 296 2.81 -12.01 -17.92
N SER A 297 3.95 -11.31 -17.74
CA SER A 297 3.99 -9.88 -17.48
C SER A 297 3.33 -9.09 -18.61
N PRO A 298 2.40 -8.14 -18.32
CA PRO A 298 1.85 -7.24 -19.34
C PRO A 298 2.94 -6.37 -19.98
N PHE A 299 3.98 -6.00 -19.23
CA PHE A 299 5.14 -5.28 -19.76
C PHE A 299 5.90 -6.13 -20.78
N ARG A 300 6.09 -7.42 -20.51
CA ARG A 300 6.68 -8.32 -21.51
C ARG A 300 5.81 -8.42 -22.75
N GLY A 301 4.49 -8.49 -22.59
CA GLY A 301 3.53 -8.48 -23.70
C GLY A 301 3.61 -7.20 -24.55
N ALA A 302 3.92 -6.06 -23.93
CA ALA A 302 4.13 -4.77 -24.57
C ALA A 302 5.56 -4.60 -25.14
N GLY A 303 6.42 -5.62 -25.07
CA GLY A 303 7.76 -5.61 -25.68
C GLY A 303 8.88 -5.09 -24.77
N PHE A 304 8.67 -5.05 -23.44
CA PHE A 304 9.74 -4.80 -22.48
C PHE A 304 10.60 -6.05 -22.27
N GLU A 305 11.87 -5.85 -21.95
CA GLU A 305 12.87 -6.87 -21.70
C GLU A 305 13.72 -6.53 -20.47
N ALA A 306 14.40 -7.52 -19.89
CA ALA A 306 15.43 -7.27 -18.90
C ALA A 306 16.57 -6.42 -19.54
N GLY A 307 17.03 -5.40 -18.81
CA GLY A 307 17.97 -4.40 -19.31
C GLY A 307 17.31 -3.11 -19.82
N ASP A 308 15.98 -3.05 -19.94
CA ASP A 308 15.27 -1.79 -20.17
C ASP A 308 15.25 -0.92 -18.91
N VAL A 309 15.23 0.39 -19.09
CA VAL A 309 15.00 1.35 -18.00
C VAL A 309 13.63 1.98 -18.19
N VAL A 310 12.80 1.90 -17.14
CA VAL A 310 11.55 2.67 -17.03
C VAL A 310 11.92 4.05 -16.51
N LEU A 311 11.63 5.10 -17.27
CA LEU A 311 11.90 6.50 -16.89
C LEU A 311 10.69 7.17 -16.26
N THR A 312 9.50 7.01 -16.90
CA THR A 312 8.25 7.61 -16.42
C THR A 312 7.07 6.65 -16.57
N VAL A 313 6.04 6.87 -15.77
CA VAL A 313 4.69 6.30 -15.89
C VAL A 313 3.74 7.48 -15.99
N ASP A 314 2.96 7.57 -17.07
CA ASP A 314 2.02 8.66 -17.35
C ASP A 314 2.66 10.07 -17.25
N GLY A 315 3.94 10.17 -17.61
CA GLY A 315 4.73 11.40 -17.55
C GLY A 315 5.45 11.62 -16.21
N GLU A 316 5.07 10.91 -15.16
CA GLU A 316 5.65 11.05 -13.83
C GLU A 316 6.92 10.20 -13.67
N PRO A 317 8.02 10.76 -13.13
CA PRO A 317 9.28 10.05 -12.94
C PRO A 317 9.13 8.81 -12.05
N VAL A 318 9.88 7.75 -12.40
CA VAL A 318 9.96 6.52 -11.62
C VAL A 318 11.43 6.12 -11.44
N ASN A 319 11.92 6.12 -10.21
CA ASN A 319 13.31 5.81 -9.88
C ASN A 319 13.47 4.52 -9.07
N THR A 320 12.39 4.01 -8.51
CA THR A 320 12.41 2.81 -7.66
C THR A 320 11.25 1.88 -7.98
N PRO A 321 11.36 0.57 -7.63
CA PRO A 321 10.22 -0.35 -7.72
C PRO A 321 8.99 0.10 -6.91
N ALA A 322 9.20 0.78 -5.77
CA ALA A 322 8.11 1.31 -4.95
C ALA A 322 7.37 2.46 -5.65
N GLU A 323 8.10 3.38 -6.28
CA GLU A 323 7.50 4.44 -7.10
C GLU A 323 6.73 3.86 -8.29
N MET A 324 7.29 2.86 -8.97
CA MET A 324 6.59 2.15 -10.04
C MET A 324 5.27 1.56 -9.57
N LEU A 325 5.29 0.82 -8.45
CA LEU A 325 4.08 0.21 -7.89
C LEU A 325 3.04 1.26 -7.50
N PHE A 326 3.48 2.37 -6.90
CA PHE A 326 2.61 3.49 -6.56
C PHE A 326 1.93 4.07 -7.81
N ARG A 327 2.70 4.42 -8.84
CA ARG A 327 2.16 5.00 -10.08
C ARG A 327 1.16 4.07 -10.76
N LEU A 328 1.47 2.79 -10.87
CA LEU A 328 0.52 1.80 -11.40
C LEU A 328 -0.74 1.68 -10.52
N SER A 329 -0.58 1.74 -9.18
CA SER A 329 -1.71 1.65 -8.25
C SER A 329 -2.63 2.86 -8.35
N VAL A 330 -2.07 4.07 -8.58
CA VAL A 330 -2.85 5.30 -8.80
C VAL A 330 -3.57 5.26 -10.14
N ALA A 331 -2.95 4.75 -11.20
CA ALA A 331 -3.60 4.58 -12.49
C ALA A 331 -4.77 3.58 -12.42
N GLY A 332 -4.60 2.47 -11.69
CA GLY A 332 -5.69 1.51 -11.43
C GLY A 332 -5.76 0.34 -12.41
N ILE A 333 -6.43 -0.74 -11.98
CA ILE A 333 -6.67 -1.93 -12.82
C ILE A 333 -7.76 -1.64 -13.86
N GLY A 334 -7.53 -2.10 -15.09
CA GLY A 334 -8.44 -1.92 -16.24
C GLY A 334 -8.06 -0.72 -17.11
N GLU A 335 -7.18 0.14 -16.62
CA GLU A 335 -6.65 1.29 -17.35
C GLU A 335 -5.42 0.91 -18.16
N THR A 336 -4.92 1.86 -18.94
CA THR A 336 -3.68 1.75 -19.72
C THR A 336 -2.74 2.84 -19.26
N ALA A 337 -1.51 2.47 -18.87
CA ALA A 337 -0.47 3.44 -18.53
C ALA A 337 0.50 3.64 -19.69
N THR A 338 0.88 4.89 -19.95
CA THR A 338 1.92 5.24 -20.93
C THR A 338 3.28 5.24 -20.25
N ILE A 339 4.12 4.29 -20.60
CA ILE A 339 5.45 4.07 -20.00
C ILE A 339 6.54 4.61 -20.90
N GLU A 340 7.38 5.51 -20.41
CA GLU A 340 8.59 5.90 -21.11
C GLU A 340 9.72 4.91 -20.81
N ARG A 341 10.15 4.20 -21.84
CA ARG A 341 11.23 3.21 -21.78
C ARG A 341 12.49 3.74 -22.47
N PHE A 342 13.64 3.56 -21.81
CA PHE A 342 14.95 3.73 -22.44
C PHE A 342 15.59 2.37 -22.72
N ARG A 343 16.09 2.19 -23.96
CA ARG A 343 16.81 1.00 -24.41
C ARG A 343 17.85 1.38 -25.46
N ARG A 344 19.13 1.01 -25.27
CA ARG A 344 20.22 1.19 -26.23
C ARG A 344 20.30 2.62 -26.78
N GLY A 345 20.32 3.62 -25.91
CA GLY A 345 20.43 5.03 -26.28
C GLY A 345 19.18 5.67 -26.87
N ARG A 346 18.00 5.03 -26.77
CA ARG A 346 16.75 5.56 -27.32
C ARG A 346 15.62 5.46 -26.33
N SER A 347 14.86 6.54 -26.18
CA SER A 347 13.59 6.55 -25.44
C SER A 347 12.42 6.25 -26.38
N ALA A 348 11.41 5.56 -25.85
CA ALA A 348 10.14 5.30 -26.53
C ALA A 348 8.99 5.28 -25.51
N ARG A 349 7.82 5.79 -25.90
CA ARG A 349 6.58 5.69 -25.12
C ARG A 349 5.80 4.47 -25.57
N ILE A 350 5.38 3.66 -24.62
CA ILE A 350 4.73 2.37 -24.86
C ILE A 350 3.54 2.28 -23.91
N ASP A 351 2.37 1.99 -24.47
CA ASP A 351 1.17 1.78 -23.70
C ASP A 351 1.12 0.35 -23.15
N VAL A 352 0.87 0.22 -21.86
CA VAL A 352 0.81 -1.06 -21.14
C VAL A 352 -0.53 -1.19 -20.45
N PRO A 353 -1.32 -2.26 -20.72
CA PRO A 353 -2.56 -2.49 -20.02
C PRO A 353 -2.30 -2.88 -18.56
N LEU A 354 -3.01 -2.26 -17.64
CA LEU A 354 -2.90 -2.51 -16.21
C LEU A 354 -3.88 -3.61 -15.80
N ILE A 355 -3.35 -4.79 -15.52
CA ILE A 355 -4.14 -5.98 -15.19
C ILE A 355 -3.86 -6.46 -13.78
N ALA A 356 -4.82 -7.16 -13.18
CA ALA A 356 -4.57 -7.96 -11.99
C ALA A 356 -3.60 -9.10 -12.31
N ALA A 357 -2.90 -9.61 -11.29
CA ALA A 357 -2.03 -10.77 -11.47
C ALA A 357 -2.83 -11.96 -12.00
N PRO A 358 -2.42 -12.59 -13.12
CA PRO A 358 -3.18 -13.68 -13.73
C PRO A 358 -3.29 -14.91 -12.82
N GLU A 359 -4.46 -15.55 -12.81
CA GLU A 359 -4.71 -16.84 -12.18
C GLU A 359 -4.41 -18.02 -13.14
N GLU A 360 -3.35 -17.88 -13.93
CA GLU A 360 -2.88 -18.88 -14.89
C GLU A 360 -1.44 -19.34 -14.59
N PRO A 361 -1.23 -20.68 -14.38
CA PRO A 361 -2.23 -21.74 -14.33
C PRO A 361 -3.17 -21.59 -13.12
N PRO A 362 -4.40 -22.16 -13.16
CA PRO A 362 -5.33 -22.06 -12.04
C PRO A 362 -4.74 -22.61 -10.74
N ARG A 363 -5.06 -21.97 -9.62
CA ARG A 363 -4.55 -22.41 -8.27
C ARG A 363 -4.85 -23.86 -7.94
N ASN A 364 -6.00 -24.38 -8.37
CA ASN A 364 -6.43 -25.75 -8.11
C ASN A 364 -6.16 -26.17 -6.66
N THR A 365 -6.60 -25.37 -5.71
CA THR A 365 -6.41 -25.62 -4.28
C THR A 365 -7.07 -26.95 -3.89
N ARG A 366 -6.33 -27.82 -3.21
CA ARG A 366 -6.78 -29.15 -2.82
C ARG A 366 -6.21 -29.61 -1.50
N THR A 367 -7.01 -30.35 -0.75
CA THR A 367 -6.56 -31.05 0.46
C THR A 367 -6.33 -32.52 0.14
N LEU A 368 -5.16 -33.05 0.49
CA LEU A 368 -4.81 -34.45 0.23
C LEU A 368 -5.56 -35.37 1.17
N GLY A 369 -6.19 -36.41 0.59
CA GLY A 369 -6.95 -37.43 1.32
C GLY A 369 -6.09 -38.52 1.98
N ARG A 370 -6.76 -39.48 2.65
CA ARG A 370 -6.12 -40.59 3.40
C ARG A 370 -5.21 -41.49 2.56
N GLY A 371 -5.41 -41.58 1.24
CA GLY A 371 -4.58 -42.36 0.32
C GLY A 371 -3.28 -41.65 -0.13
N SER A 372 -2.96 -40.51 0.46
CA SER A 372 -1.73 -39.76 0.20
C SER A 372 -0.68 -40.04 1.27
N ALA A 373 0.60 -39.86 0.93
CA ALA A 373 1.72 -39.86 1.86
C ALA A 373 1.61 -38.80 2.98
N LEU A 374 0.92 -37.67 2.71
CA LEU A 374 0.70 -36.57 3.65
C LEU A 374 -0.79 -36.22 3.71
N PRO A 375 -1.63 -37.01 4.37
CA PRO A 375 -3.05 -36.71 4.52
C PRO A 375 -3.28 -35.40 5.25
N GLY A 376 -4.24 -34.56 4.74
CA GLY A 376 -4.56 -33.28 5.31
C GLY A 376 -3.65 -32.13 4.88
N LEU A 377 -2.61 -32.39 4.06
CA LEU A 377 -1.80 -31.36 3.43
C LEU A 377 -2.68 -30.61 2.40
N LYS A 378 -2.79 -29.29 2.53
CA LYS A 378 -3.52 -28.41 1.60
C LYS A 378 -2.51 -27.69 0.71
N LEU A 379 -2.69 -27.85 -0.61
CA LEU A 379 -1.79 -27.34 -1.64
C LEU A 379 -2.56 -26.47 -2.64
N SER A 380 -1.89 -25.43 -3.16
CA SER A 380 -2.30 -24.68 -4.35
C SER A 380 -1.16 -24.56 -5.36
N THR A 381 -1.46 -24.37 -6.63
CA THR A 381 -0.46 -24.15 -7.68
C THR A 381 0.08 -22.73 -7.55
N VAL A 382 1.41 -22.58 -7.62
CA VAL A 382 2.06 -21.26 -7.73
C VAL A 382 1.80 -20.71 -9.11
N ASN A 383 1.14 -19.54 -9.16
CA ASN A 383 0.86 -18.76 -10.37
C ASN A 383 1.16 -17.27 -10.10
N PRO A 384 1.05 -16.35 -11.06
CA PRO A 384 1.31 -14.93 -10.86
C PRO A 384 0.55 -14.31 -9.69
N ALA A 385 -0.72 -14.64 -9.50
CA ALA A 385 -1.51 -14.13 -8.39
C ALA A 385 -0.96 -14.61 -7.03
N VAL A 386 -0.60 -15.88 -6.92
CA VAL A 386 0.03 -16.45 -5.71
C VAL A 386 1.41 -15.82 -5.47
N ILE A 387 2.20 -15.58 -6.53
CA ILE A 387 3.50 -14.90 -6.44
C ILE A 387 3.31 -13.50 -5.84
N GLY A 388 2.35 -12.73 -6.35
CA GLY A 388 2.05 -11.39 -5.85
C GLY A 388 1.55 -11.38 -4.41
N GLU A 389 0.56 -12.23 -4.09
CA GLU A 389 -0.05 -12.32 -2.76
C GLU A 389 0.90 -12.78 -1.66
N ARG A 390 1.85 -13.66 -2.00
CA ARG A 390 2.79 -14.24 -1.05
C ARG A 390 4.18 -13.61 -1.07
N GLY A 391 4.42 -12.62 -1.93
CA GLY A 391 5.73 -12.01 -2.11
C GLY A 391 6.81 -13.01 -2.54
N LEU A 392 6.44 -14.01 -3.36
CA LEU A 392 7.37 -15.02 -3.84
C LEU A 392 8.26 -14.43 -4.95
N PRO A 393 9.47 -15.01 -5.15
CA PRO A 393 10.28 -14.66 -6.32
C PRO A 393 9.50 -14.87 -7.63
N LEU A 394 9.69 -14.02 -8.64
CA LEU A 394 9.03 -14.13 -9.94
C LEU A 394 9.27 -15.48 -10.65
N SER A 395 10.37 -16.15 -10.32
CA SER A 395 10.71 -17.47 -10.82
C SER A 395 10.11 -18.63 -10.03
N ALA A 396 9.35 -18.34 -8.96
CA ALA A 396 8.76 -19.38 -8.13
C ALA A 396 7.78 -20.23 -8.94
N SER A 397 7.91 -21.54 -8.82
CA SER A 397 7.07 -22.53 -9.48
C SER A 397 6.93 -23.77 -8.60
N GLY A 398 5.77 -24.38 -8.59
CA GLY A 398 5.54 -25.56 -7.78
C GLY A 398 4.18 -25.59 -7.08
N ALA A 399 4.12 -26.33 -5.98
CA ALA A 399 2.93 -26.44 -5.14
C ALA A 399 3.13 -25.71 -3.81
N LEU A 400 2.40 -24.61 -3.60
CA LEU A 400 2.37 -23.86 -2.35
C LEU A 400 1.66 -24.68 -1.27
N VAL A 401 2.23 -24.75 -0.09
CA VAL A 401 1.62 -25.30 1.11
C VAL A 401 0.73 -24.24 1.75
N GLU A 402 -0.58 -24.36 1.56
CA GLU A 402 -1.57 -23.48 2.22
C GLU A 402 -1.73 -23.83 3.71
N ALA A 403 -1.75 -25.15 3.98
CA ALA A 403 -1.76 -25.68 5.33
C ALA A 403 -1.02 -27.00 5.36
N PRO A 404 -0.05 -27.21 6.27
CA PRO A 404 0.74 -28.45 6.31
C PRO A 404 -0.07 -29.66 6.79
N GLY A 405 -1.16 -29.45 7.51
CA GLY A 405 -1.88 -30.52 8.19
C GLY A 405 -1.02 -31.18 9.27
N ARG A 406 -1.58 -32.17 9.97
CA ARG A 406 -0.86 -32.87 11.05
C ARG A 406 0.40 -33.60 10.58
N PHE A 407 0.32 -34.24 9.42
CA PHE A 407 1.44 -35.06 8.89
C PHE A 407 2.51 -34.20 8.24
N GLY A 408 2.11 -33.15 7.46
CA GLY A 408 3.05 -32.21 6.87
C GLY A 408 3.85 -31.45 7.93
N ALA A 409 3.19 -31.01 9.01
CA ALA A 409 3.87 -30.32 10.12
C ALA A 409 4.92 -31.22 10.81
N ARG A 410 4.65 -32.54 10.96
CA ARG A 410 5.62 -33.48 11.53
C ARG A 410 6.89 -33.67 10.69
N VAL A 411 6.80 -33.53 9.39
CA VAL A 411 7.95 -33.60 8.47
C VAL A 411 8.58 -32.23 8.21
N GLY A 412 8.17 -31.20 8.97
CA GLY A 412 8.78 -29.87 8.97
C GLY A 412 8.20 -28.90 7.95
N LEU A 413 7.11 -29.23 7.25
CA LEU A 413 6.41 -28.30 6.35
C LEU A 413 5.67 -27.21 7.14
N ARG A 414 5.62 -26.03 6.57
CA ARG A 414 4.90 -24.84 7.09
C ARG A 414 4.02 -24.24 6.00
N ALA A 415 3.01 -23.48 6.41
CA ALA A 415 2.28 -22.63 5.47
C ALA A 415 3.25 -21.63 4.82
N GLY A 416 3.12 -21.41 3.51
CA GLY A 416 4.02 -20.58 2.73
C GLY A 416 5.21 -21.32 2.08
N ASP A 417 5.47 -22.58 2.42
CA ASP A 417 6.46 -23.39 1.72
C ASP A 417 6.03 -23.65 0.27
N VAL A 418 6.99 -23.69 -0.65
CA VAL A 418 6.76 -24.11 -2.04
C VAL A 418 7.48 -25.43 -2.29
N ILE A 419 6.73 -26.48 -2.59
CA ILE A 419 7.26 -27.80 -2.98
C ILE A 419 7.61 -27.73 -4.47
N GLU A 420 8.90 -27.81 -4.79
CA GLU A 420 9.43 -27.78 -6.16
C GLU A 420 9.66 -29.16 -6.74
N LYS A 421 10.05 -30.15 -5.88
CA LYS A 421 10.31 -31.54 -6.30
C LYS A 421 9.79 -32.52 -5.26
N ILE A 422 9.32 -33.66 -5.74
CA ILE A 422 8.99 -34.81 -4.93
C ILE A 422 9.83 -36.00 -5.44
N ASN A 423 10.75 -36.47 -4.61
CA ASN A 423 11.89 -37.31 -5.01
C ASN A 423 12.66 -36.57 -6.14
N ASP A 424 12.92 -37.24 -7.26
CA ASP A 424 13.65 -36.67 -8.39
C ASP A 424 12.72 -36.01 -9.43
N THR A 425 11.40 -35.97 -9.17
CA THR A 425 10.41 -35.43 -10.09
C THR A 425 10.09 -34.00 -9.73
N ALA A 426 10.33 -33.06 -10.65
CA ALA A 426 9.87 -31.69 -10.52
C ALA A 426 8.34 -31.64 -10.55
N VAL A 427 7.74 -30.76 -9.75
CA VAL A 427 6.30 -30.49 -9.73
C VAL A 427 6.06 -29.02 -9.99
N ALA A 428 5.25 -28.73 -11.01
CA ALA A 428 4.86 -27.37 -11.36
C ALA A 428 3.47 -26.99 -10.84
N THR A 429 2.65 -27.99 -10.48
CA THR A 429 1.27 -27.77 -10.07
C THR A 429 0.88 -28.55 -8.81
N SER A 430 -0.14 -28.08 -8.10
CA SER A 430 -0.74 -28.80 -6.96
C SER A 430 -1.28 -30.17 -7.37
N SER A 431 -1.73 -30.30 -8.63
CA SER A 431 -2.22 -31.56 -9.20
C SER A 431 -1.11 -32.57 -9.38
N GLU A 432 0.05 -32.14 -9.85
CA GLU A 432 1.24 -33.01 -10.00
C GLU A 432 1.78 -33.43 -8.63
N ALA A 433 1.90 -32.49 -7.69
CA ALA A 433 2.29 -32.79 -6.32
C ALA A 433 1.34 -33.83 -5.68
N ALA A 434 0.03 -33.65 -5.84
CA ALA A 434 -0.96 -34.58 -5.32
C ALA A 434 -0.86 -35.96 -5.96
N ARG A 435 -0.58 -36.06 -7.25
CA ARG A 435 -0.36 -37.36 -7.95
C ARG A 435 0.91 -38.02 -7.48
N ALA A 436 2.00 -37.29 -7.36
CA ALA A 436 3.27 -37.81 -6.87
C ALA A 436 3.14 -38.36 -5.44
N LEU A 437 2.43 -37.67 -4.54
CA LEU A 437 2.22 -38.09 -3.16
C LEU A 437 1.19 -39.25 -2.97
N ARG A 438 0.46 -39.67 -4.01
CA ARG A 438 -0.43 -40.86 -3.99
C ARG A 438 0.28 -42.16 -4.28
N ARG A 439 1.51 -42.13 -4.80
CA ARG A 439 2.27 -43.36 -5.11
C ARG A 439 2.69 -44.03 -3.81
N ARG A 440 2.59 -45.35 -3.77
CA ARG A 440 3.18 -46.14 -2.68
C ARG A 440 4.70 -46.05 -2.78
N MET A 441 5.31 -45.42 -1.80
CA MET A 441 6.74 -45.18 -1.70
C MET A 441 7.18 -45.50 -0.29
N ASN A 442 8.33 -46.14 -0.13
CA ASN A 442 8.88 -46.43 1.21
C ASN A 442 9.56 -45.17 1.81
N MET A 443 9.99 -44.26 0.97
CA MET A 443 10.66 -43.03 1.35
C MET A 443 10.21 -41.88 0.42
N VAL A 444 9.98 -40.71 1.00
CA VAL A 444 9.64 -39.48 0.28
C VAL A 444 10.71 -38.44 0.59
N ALA A 445 11.24 -37.77 -0.44
CA ALA A 445 12.08 -36.61 -0.36
C ALA A 445 11.34 -35.42 -0.99
N LEU A 446 11.19 -34.33 -0.25
CA LEU A 446 10.59 -33.08 -0.74
C LEU A 446 11.68 -32.01 -0.85
N THR A 447 11.87 -31.44 -2.03
CA THR A 447 12.63 -30.21 -2.19
C THR A 447 11.68 -29.04 -2.02
N VAL A 448 11.97 -28.20 -1.03
CA VAL A 448 11.09 -27.13 -0.55
C VAL A 448 11.84 -25.81 -0.57
N GLN A 449 11.20 -24.77 -1.08
CA GLN A 449 11.64 -23.39 -0.96
C GLN A 449 10.86 -22.72 0.18
N ARG A 450 11.57 -22.02 1.08
CA ARG A 450 11.02 -21.25 2.21
C ARG A 450 11.81 -19.95 2.35
N GLY A 451 11.16 -18.79 2.24
CA GLY A 451 11.81 -17.49 2.49
C GLY A 451 13.10 -17.25 1.69
N GLY A 452 13.19 -17.77 0.44
CA GLY A 452 14.39 -17.66 -0.39
C GLY A 452 15.39 -18.80 -0.22
N GLU A 453 15.31 -19.60 0.85
CA GLU A 453 16.13 -20.77 1.07
C GLU A 453 15.53 -22.05 0.50
N ARG A 454 16.38 -22.93 0.01
CA ARG A 454 15.99 -24.24 -0.51
C ARG A 454 16.55 -25.35 0.37
N PHE A 455 15.70 -26.27 0.83
CA PHE A 455 16.10 -27.43 1.62
C PHE A 455 15.37 -28.69 1.19
N VAL A 456 15.88 -29.85 1.63
CA VAL A 456 15.28 -31.16 1.37
C VAL A 456 14.89 -31.82 2.68
N THR A 457 13.61 -32.15 2.83
CA THR A 457 13.13 -32.99 3.92
C THR A 457 12.88 -34.43 3.43
N ARG A 458 13.30 -35.41 4.21
CA ARG A 458 13.14 -36.86 3.90
C ARG A 458 12.43 -37.57 5.03
N PHE A 459 11.46 -38.41 4.69
CA PHE A 459 10.73 -39.19 5.67
C PHE A 459 10.30 -40.56 5.10
N ARG A 460 10.07 -41.50 6.00
CA ARG A 460 9.48 -42.82 5.70
C ARG A 460 7.99 -42.81 5.97
N LEU A 461 7.22 -43.55 5.16
CA LEU A 461 5.78 -43.73 5.30
C LEU A 461 5.45 -44.94 6.18
#